data_7530d1d20b3e54241589353e5df5dfb9
#
_entry.id   7530d1d20b3e54241589353e5df5dfb9
#
_cell.length_a   1.000
_cell.length_b   1.000
_cell.length_c   1.000
_cell.angle_alpha   90.00
_cell.angle_beta   90.00
_cell.angle_gamma   90.00
#
_symmetry.space_group_name_H-M   'P 1'
#
loop_
_entity.id
_entity.type
_entity.pdbx_description
1 polymer ?
#
loop_
_entity_poly.entity_id
_entity_poly.type
_entity_poly.pdbx_seq_one_letter_code
_entity_poly.pdbx_strand_id
1 'polypeptide(L)'
;FYSQFRHRPVGKHLISTCHGTACHVKGITLVEDSLRRFLDIPDGDDTDPDRQFTIQRVACLGCCTMAPAVQIEERTHGYVTPESAPRLVDDFLRQSQGDGSSAPQVQFLGGAGERETILAKRLLKELPKGCAEIRIGLGSCCLAKGSGELYDALSNAVAQSQAPVHVKRVGCVGMCHRTPMIEATGEGEPCVLYSG
;
A
#
# COMPACT_ATOMS: atom_id res chain seq x y z
N PHE A 1 -23.44 19.75 10.30
CA PHE A 1 -23.81 19.72 8.88
C PHE A 1 -22.77 19.03 8.00
N TYR A 2 -21.50 19.14 8.33
CA TYR A 2 -20.45 18.50 7.58
C TYR A 2 -19.90 17.32 8.38
N SER A 3 -20.11 16.08 7.93
CA SER A 3 -19.64 14.84 8.57
C SER A 3 -18.11 14.75 8.69
N GLN A 4 -17.39 15.64 7.99
CA GLN A 4 -15.93 15.74 8.01
C GLN A 4 -15.38 16.52 9.22
N PHE A 5 -16.21 17.34 9.88
CA PHE A 5 -15.80 18.05 11.08
C PHE A 5 -15.95 17.15 12.31
N ARG A 6 -14.84 16.79 12.89
CA ARG A 6 -14.79 16.04 14.14
C ARG A 6 -14.82 17.00 15.32
N HIS A 7 -15.67 16.71 16.28
CA HIS A 7 -15.73 17.43 17.56
C HIS A 7 -14.91 16.72 18.65
N ARG A 8 -14.37 15.53 18.36
CA ARG A 8 -13.60 14.74 19.32
C ARG A 8 -12.11 14.83 18.99
N PRO A 9 -11.23 14.78 20.01
CA PRO A 9 -9.80 14.76 19.81
C PRO A 9 -9.40 13.56 18.92
N VAL A 10 -8.41 13.77 18.08
CA VAL A 10 -7.79 12.73 17.24
C VAL A 10 -6.50 12.29 17.90
N GLY A 11 -6.18 11.00 17.86
CA GLY A 11 -4.91 10.45 18.28
C GLY A 11 -3.77 10.88 17.33
N LYS A 12 -2.55 10.63 17.77
CA LYS A 12 -1.35 10.96 17.01
C LYS A 12 -1.27 10.16 15.68
N HIS A 13 -1.78 8.94 15.68
CA HIS A 13 -1.76 8.03 14.53
C HIS A 13 -3.16 7.60 14.14
N LEU A 14 -3.40 7.48 12.84
CA LEU A 14 -4.69 7.08 12.29
C LEU A 14 -4.65 5.63 11.80
N ILE A 15 -5.58 4.82 12.28
CA ILE A 15 -5.84 3.45 11.81
C ILE A 15 -7.14 3.47 11.00
N SER A 16 -7.05 3.24 9.70
CA SER A 16 -8.21 3.16 8.81
C SER A 16 -8.60 1.70 8.57
N THR A 17 -9.79 1.31 8.99
CA THR A 17 -10.36 -0.02 8.76
C THR A 17 -11.27 0.00 7.53
N CYS A 18 -11.02 -0.89 6.57
CA CYS A 18 -11.78 -0.96 5.33
C CYS A 18 -13.12 -1.69 5.51
N HIS A 19 -14.23 -0.97 5.37
CA HIS A 19 -15.58 -1.54 5.44
C HIS A 19 -16.22 -1.80 4.05
N GLY A 20 -15.40 -1.93 3.00
CA GLY A 20 -15.86 -2.41 1.70
C GLY A 20 -16.38 -3.84 1.76
N THR A 21 -17.24 -4.22 0.82
CA THR A 21 -17.94 -5.52 0.78
C THR A 21 -16.98 -6.70 0.97
N ALA A 22 -15.86 -6.72 0.27
CA ALA A 22 -14.87 -7.81 0.36
C ALA A 22 -14.28 -7.95 1.78
N CYS A 23 -13.96 -6.82 2.43
CA CYS A 23 -13.44 -6.81 3.79
C CYS A 23 -14.51 -7.21 4.81
N HIS A 24 -15.75 -6.77 4.58
CA HIS A 24 -16.87 -7.09 5.44
C HIS A 24 -17.18 -8.59 5.44
N VAL A 25 -17.25 -9.21 4.27
CA VAL A 25 -17.44 -10.67 4.12
C VAL A 25 -16.30 -11.46 4.76
N LYS A 26 -15.08 -10.92 4.76
CA LYS A 26 -13.90 -11.56 5.36
C LYS A 26 -13.67 -11.20 6.83
N GLY A 27 -14.63 -10.55 7.49
CA GLY A 27 -14.64 -10.36 8.95
C GLY A 27 -13.84 -9.16 9.45
N ILE A 28 -13.78 -8.04 8.71
CA ILE A 28 -13.11 -6.82 9.18
C ILE A 28 -13.66 -6.30 10.51
N THR A 29 -14.92 -6.56 10.81
CA THR A 29 -15.54 -6.18 12.10
C THR A 29 -14.85 -6.86 13.27
N LEU A 30 -14.49 -8.13 13.15
CA LEU A 30 -13.75 -8.86 14.19
C LEU A 30 -12.33 -8.32 14.36
N VAL A 31 -11.69 -7.91 13.26
CA VAL A 31 -10.39 -7.26 13.28
C VAL A 31 -10.45 -5.91 13.99
N GLU A 32 -11.47 -5.11 13.68
CA GLU A 32 -11.71 -3.83 14.36
C GLU A 32 -11.98 -4.00 15.85
N ASP A 33 -12.82 -4.97 16.23
CA ASP A 33 -13.11 -5.28 17.64
C ASP A 33 -11.84 -5.73 18.39
N SER A 34 -10.95 -6.45 17.72
CA SER A 34 -9.65 -6.83 18.29
C SER A 34 -8.76 -5.61 18.50
N LEU A 35 -8.68 -4.70 17.52
CA LEU A 35 -7.94 -3.45 17.64
C LEU A 35 -8.49 -2.56 18.76
N ARG A 36 -9.81 -2.40 18.86
CA ARG A 36 -10.45 -1.61 19.90
C ARG A 36 -10.14 -2.14 21.30
N ARG A 37 -10.20 -3.46 21.48
CA ARG A 37 -9.85 -4.10 22.76
C ARG A 37 -8.36 -3.95 23.10
N PHE A 38 -7.50 -4.07 22.11
CA PHE A 38 -6.06 -3.92 22.30
C PHE A 38 -5.65 -2.49 22.67
N LEU A 39 -6.33 -1.50 22.11
CA LEU A 39 -6.09 -0.06 22.35
C LEU A 39 -6.93 0.50 23.51
N ASP A 40 -7.69 -0.34 24.23
CA ASP A 40 -8.58 0.07 25.31
C ASP A 40 -9.54 1.20 24.93
N ILE A 41 -10.00 1.25 23.67
CA ILE A 41 -10.92 2.27 23.18
C ILE A 41 -12.31 2.06 23.77
N PRO A 42 -12.84 3.03 24.53
CA PRO A 42 -14.16 2.91 25.15
C PRO A 42 -15.29 2.76 24.13
N ASP A 43 -16.38 2.12 24.54
CA ASP A 43 -17.58 2.04 23.71
C ASP A 43 -18.12 3.44 23.38
N GLY A 44 -18.36 3.66 22.10
CA GLY A 44 -18.82 4.95 21.60
C GLY A 44 -17.73 5.98 21.29
N ASP A 45 -16.49 5.70 21.63
CA ASP A 45 -15.33 6.47 21.21
C ASP A 45 -14.58 5.79 20.05
N ASP A 46 -13.66 6.52 19.42
CA ASP A 46 -12.86 6.04 18.31
C ASP A 46 -11.36 6.23 18.54
N THR A 47 -10.99 6.84 19.66
CA THR A 47 -9.62 7.18 20.03
C THR A 47 -9.29 6.54 21.38
N ASP A 48 -8.08 6.04 21.51
CA ASP A 48 -7.57 5.45 22.75
C ASP A 48 -7.39 6.51 23.85
N PRO A 49 -7.41 6.11 25.14
CA PRO A 49 -7.27 7.05 26.28
C PRO A 49 -5.98 7.87 26.22
N ASP A 50 -4.90 7.28 25.74
CA ASP A 50 -3.58 7.92 25.63
C ASP A 50 -3.44 8.81 24.39
N ARG A 51 -4.47 8.88 23.55
CA ARG A 51 -4.51 9.65 22.30
C ARG A 51 -3.34 9.33 21.36
N GLN A 52 -2.91 8.08 21.33
CA GLN A 52 -1.91 7.62 20.40
C GLN A 52 -2.56 7.21 19.08
N PHE A 53 -3.69 6.53 19.14
CA PHE A 53 -4.37 5.99 17.96
C PHE A 53 -5.83 6.41 17.88
N THR A 54 -6.27 6.65 16.65
CA THR A 54 -7.70 6.79 16.32
C THR A 54 -8.05 5.74 15.28
N ILE A 55 -9.13 4.99 15.51
CA ILE A 55 -9.68 4.06 14.52
C ILE A 55 -10.76 4.77 13.71
N GLN A 56 -10.57 4.81 12.39
CA GLN A 56 -11.53 5.37 11.45
C GLN A 56 -12.03 4.28 10.50
N ARG A 57 -13.35 4.18 10.37
CA ARG A 57 -13.99 3.34 9.35
C ARG A 57 -13.97 4.05 8.01
N VAL A 58 -13.47 3.40 6.98
CA VAL A 58 -13.49 3.92 5.61
C VAL A 58 -14.30 2.98 4.71
N ALA A 59 -15.02 3.55 3.75
CA ALA A 59 -15.90 2.79 2.87
C ALA A 59 -15.11 1.75 2.04
N CYS A 60 -13.94 2.13 1.50
CA CYS A 60 -13.07 1.22 0.78
C CYS A 60 -11.66 1.82 0.65
N LEU A 61 -10.63 0.99 0.91
CA LEU A 61 -9.22 1.33 0.66
C LEU A 61 -8.75 0.98 -0.76
N GLY A 62 -9.63 0.40 -1.59
CA GLY A 62 -9.26 -0.07 -2.92
C GLY A 62 -8.48 -1.39 -2.97
N CYS A 63 -8.22 -2.01 -1.82
CA CYS A 63 -7.36 -3.20 -1.67
C CYS A 63 -8.14 -4.51 -1.55
N CYS A 64 -9.21 -4.70 -2.33
CA CYS A 64 -10.16 -5.81 -2.18
C CYS A 64 -9.53 -7.21 -2.29
N THR A 65 -8.45 -7.36 -3.06
CA THR A 65 -7.72 -8.63 -3.18
C THR A 65 -7.00 -9.02 -1.90
N MET A 66 -6.65 -8.03 -1.06
CA MET A 66 -5.95 -8.24 0.22
C MET A 66 -6.90 -8.14 1.43
N ALA A 67 -8.21 -8.26 1.21
CA ALA A 67 -9.19 -8.21 2.28
C ALA A 67 -8.97 -9.35 3.32
N PRO A 68 -9.17 -9.09 4.62
CA PRO A 68 -9.46 -7.81 5.26
C PRO A 68 -8.24 -6.88 5.25
N ALA A 69 -8.47 -5.58 4.98
CA ALA A 69 -7.41 -4.58 4.86
C ALA A 69 -7.55 -3.49 5.94
N VAL A 70 -6.41 -3.18 6.56
CA VAL A 70 -6.25 -2.11 7.56
C VAL A 70 -5.09 -1.22 7.11
N GLN A 71 -5.22 0.07 7.24
CA GLN A 71 -4.16 1.02 6.95
C GLN A 71 -3.79 1.78 8.22
N ILE A 72 -2.50 1.81 8.55
CA ILE A 72 -1.94 2.62 9.64
C ILE A 72 -1.11 3.72 8.99
N GLU A 73 -1.53 4.97 9.14
CA GLU A 73 -0.98 6.12 8.40
C GLU A 73 -0.98 5.84 6.89
N GLU A 74 0.19 5.77 6.27
CA GLU A 74 0.35 5.51 4.84
C GLU A 74 0.53 4.01 4.52
N ARG A 75 0.68 3.14 5.53
CA ARG A 75 0.97 1.71 5.35
C ARG A 75 -0.30 0.89 5.33
N THR A 76 -0.52 0.17 4.23
CA THR A 76 -1.66 -0.72 4.08
C THR A 76 -1.27 -2.17 4.35
N HIS A 77 -1.98 -2.81 5.29
CA HIS A 77 -1.83 -4.21 5.66
C HIS A 77 -3.03 -5.01 5.16
N GLY A 78 -2.76 -6.11 4.47
CA GLY A 78 -3.79 -7.02 3.97
C GLY A 78 -3.80 -8.35 4.70
N TYR A 79 -4.88 -9.12 4.48
CA TYR A 79 -5.11 -10.43 5.11
C TYR A 79 -5.03 -10.39 6.63
N VAL A 80 -5.46 -9.26 7.20
CA VAL A 80 -5.39 -9.02 8.64
C VAL A 80 -6.40 -9.89 9.36
N THR A 81 -5.92 -10.66 10.35
CA THR A 81 -6.79 -11.46 11.22
C THR A 81 -6.92 -10.81 12.60
N PRO A 82 -7.96 -11.12 13.38
CA PRO A 82 -8.10 -10.59 14.73
C PRO A 82 -6.88 -10.85 15.61
N GLU A 83 -6.18 -11.98 15.41
CA GLU A 83 -4.99 -12.36 16.17
C GLU A 83 -3.73 -11.57 15.74
N SER A 84 -3.67 -11.20 14.45
CA SER A 84 -2.53 -10.44 13.92
C SER A 84 -2.66 -8.92 14.13
N ALA A 85 -3.87 -8.43 14.30
CA ALA A 85 -4.16 -7.00 14.39
C ALA A 85 -3.39 -6.28 15.54
N PRO A 86 -3.31 -6.82 16.77
CA PRO A 86 -2.50 -6.21 17.83
C PRO A 86 -1.01 -6.12 17.49
N ARG A 87 -0.47 -7.15 16.83
CA ARG A 87 0.95 -7.19 16.44
C ARG A 87 1.30 -6.10 15.42
N LEU A 88 0.37 -5.78 14.52
CA LEU A 88 0.57 -4.70 13.55
C LEU A 88 0.77 -3.34 14.25
N VAL A 89 0.04 -3.09 15.31
CA VAL A 89 0.18 -1.87 16.12
C VAL A 89 1.49 -1.86 16.87
N ASP A 90 1.87 -2.97 17.51
CA ASP A 90 3.15 -3.09 18.20
C ASP A 90 4.34 -2.90 17.24
N ASP A 91 4.30 -3.51 16.07
CA ASP A 91 5.34 -3.40 15.05
C ASP A 91 5.44 -1.96 14.52
N PHE A 92 4.30 -1.28 14.35
CA PHE A 92 4.26 0.12 13.98
C PHE A 92 4.92 1.00 15.05
N LEU A 93 4.60 0.79 16.34
CA LEU A 93 5.18 1.54 17.45
C LEU A 93 6.69 1.33 17.57
N ARG A 94 7.18 0.09 17.44
CA ARG A 94 8.62 -0.21 17.45
C ARG A 94 9.35 0.50 16.32
N GLN A 95 8.78 0.54 15.14
CA GLN A 95 9.36 1.22 13.98
C GLN A 95 9.32 2.74 14.11
N SER A 96 8.29 3.30 14.74
CA SER A 96 8.17 4.75 14.95
C SER A 96 9.10 5.28 16.06
N GLN A 97 9.58 4.42 16.96
CA GLN A 97 10.55 4.78 18.02
C GLN A 97 12.00 4.68 17.57
N GLY A 98 12.28 4.00 16.46
CA GLY A 98 13.61 3.88 15.86
C GLY A 98 13.71 4.72 14.59
N ASP A 99 14.36 5.88 14.69
CA ASP A 99 14.80 6.79 13.63
C ASP A 99 13.77 7.24 12.57
N GLY A 100 13.56 8.56 12.54
CA GLY A 100 12.94 9.26 11.42
C GLY A 100 13.79 9.20 10.17
N SER A 101 13.67 8.18 9.38
CA SER A 101 14.01 8.11 7.96
C SER A 101 14.00 6.65 7.47
N SER A 102 12.84 6.12 7.17
CA SER A 102 12.76 5.11 6.11
C SER A 102 11.30 4.97 5.66
N ALA A 103 11.09 5.13 4.37
CA ALA A 103 9.87 4.76 3.69
C ALA A 103 9.46 3.32 4.09
N PRO A 104 8.15 3.02 4.15
CA PRO A 104 7.65 1.75 4.63
C PRO A 104 8.21 0.58 3.81
N GLN A 105 9.13 -0.17 4.40
CA GLN A 105 9.53 -1.44 3.84
C GLN A 105 8.44 -2.45 4.17
N VAL A 106 7.66 -2.82 3.16
CA VAL A 106 6.84 -4.02 3.22
C VAL A 106 7.79 -5.20 3.24
N GLN A 107 7.98 -5.81 4.41
CA GLN A 107 8.72 -7.06 4.52
C GLN A 107 7.87 -8.17 3.88
N PHE A 108 8.09 -8.41 2.59
CA PHE A 108 7.78 -9.70 2.01
C PHE A 108 8.78 -10.70 2.57
N LEU A 109 8.30 -11.75 3.22
CA LEU A 109 9.11 -12.92 3.58
C LEU A 109 9.62 -13.56 2.29
N GLY A 110 10.83 -13.21 1.88
CA GLY A 110 11.54 -13.75 0.72
C GLY A 110 12.14 -12.67 -0.16
N GLY A 111 13.40 -12.37 0.03
CA GLY A 111 14.38 -11.79 -0.90
C GLY A 111 13.87 -10.85 -2.01
N ALA A 112 13.12 -9.79 -1.68
CA ALA A 112 12.47 -8.94 -2.66
C ALA A 112 13.47 -8.15 -3.52
N GLY A 113 14.52 -7.59 -2.94
CA GLY A 113 15.42 -6.65 -3.63
C GLY A 113 16.13 -7.21 -4.88
N GLU A 114 16.50 -8.48 -4.89
CA GLU A 114 17.14 -9.10 -6.07
C GLU A 114 16.12 -9.40 -7.19
N ARG A 115 14.91 -9.83 -6.83
CA ARG A 115 13.85 -10.14 -7.79
C ARG A 115 13.36 -8.90 -8.52
N GLU A 116 13.16 -7.79 -7.82
CA GLU A 116 12.74 -6.52 -8.42
C GLU A 116 13.80 -5.94 -9.33
N THR A 117 15.08 -6.02 -8.95
CA THR A 117 16.18 -5.61 -9.81
C THR A 117 16.30 -6.49 -11.05
N ILE A 118 16.09 -7.80 -10.94
CA ILE A 118 16.09 -8.74 -12.07
C ILE A 118 14.89 -8.48 -12.98
N LEU A 119 13.70 -8.27 -12.39
CA LEU A 119 12.49 -7.96 -13.13
C LEU A 119 12.60 -6.63 -13.87
N ALA A 120 13.12 -5.59 -13.23
CA ALA A 120 13.36 -4.29 -13.86
C ALA A 120 14.31 -4.41 -15.05
N LYS A 121 15.44 -5.13 -14.89
CA LYS A 121 16.40 -5.38 -15.97
C LYS A 121 15.79 -6.18 -17.12
N ARG A 122 14.98 -7.18 -16.82
CA ARG A 122 14.27 -8.00 -17.81
C ARG A 122 13.27 -7.16 -18.60
N LEU A 123 12.44 -6.39 -17.92
CA LEU A 123 11.46 -5.49 -18.54
C LEU A 123 12.11 -4.48 -19.47
N LEU A 124 13.21 -3.84 -19.05
CA LEU A 124 13.96 -2.92 -19.92
C LEU A 124 14.54 -3.59 -21.17
N LYS A 125 14.91 -4.87 -21.06
CA LYS A 125 15.43 -5.64 -22.20
C LYS A 125 14.33 -6.06 -23.19
N GLU A 126 13.11 -6.28 -22.67
CA GLU A 126 11.94 -6.72 -23.44
C GLU A 126 11.12 -5.52 -23.99
N LEU A 127 11.46 -4.29 -23.60
CA LEU A 127 10.76 -3.09 -24.09
C LEU A 127 10.98 -2.91 -25.59
N PRO A 128 9.93 -2.54 -26.33
CA PRO A 128 10.06 -2.21 -27.76
C PRO A 128 11.08 -1.10 -27.99
N LYS A 129 11.82 -1.19 -29.09
CA LYS A 129 12.73 -0.10 -29.51
C LYS A 129 11.89 1.17 -29.75
N GLY A 130 12.26 2.28 -29.12
CA GLY A 130 11.52 3.54 -29.19
C GLY A 130 10.48 3.72 -28.09
N CYS A 131 10.52 2.93 -27.01
CA CYS A 131 9.66 3.11 -25.86
C CYS A 131 9.96 4.46 -25.19
N ALA A 132 8.99 5.37 -25.16
CA ALA A 132 9.16 6.71 -24.63
C ALA A 132 8.68 6.87 -23.18
N GLU A 133 7.74 6.06 -22.72
CA GLU A 133 7.16 6.20 -21.38
C GLU A 133 6.83 4.83 -20.74
N ILE A 134 7.23 4.69 -19.48
CA ILE A 134 6.81 3.56 -18.61
C ILE A 134 5.94 4.12 -17.50
N ARG A 135 4.71 3.64 -17.36
CA ARG A 135 3.79 4.02 -16.30
C ARG A 135 3.68 2.91 -15.27
N ILE A 136 3.84 3.25 -14.00
CA ILE A 136 3.71 2.30 -12.88
C ILE A 136 2.60 2.74 -11.95
N GLY A 137 1.66 1.84 -11.69
CA GLY A 137 0.59 2.05 -10.73
C GLY A 137 1.13 2.08 -9.30
N LEU A 138 0.89 3.19 -8.58
CA LEU A 138 1.28 3.37 -7.17
C LEU A 138 0.05 3.60 -6.28
N GLY A 139 -1.08 2.96 -6.59
CA GLY A 139 -2.20 2.88 -5.66
C GLY A 139 -1.87 2.02 -4.44
N SER A 140 -2.69 2.09 -3.38
CA SER A 140 -2.45 1.37 -2.11
C SER A 140 -2.16 -0.12 -2.30
N CYS A 141 -2.92 -0.82 -3.15
CA CYS A 141 -2.69 -2.23 -3.48
C CYS A 141 -1.37 -2.46 -4.20
N CYS A 142 -1.00 -1.54 -5.09
CA CYS A 142 0.24 -1.62 -5.86
C CYS A 142 1.44 -1.45 -4.93
N LEU A 143 1.40 -0.45 -4.05
CA LEU A 143 2.44 -0.22 -3.04
C LEU A 143 2.59 -1.41 -2.10
N ALA A 144 1.48 -1.95 -1.60
CA ALA A 144 1.49 -3.12 -0.73
C ALA A 144 2.02 -4.40 -1.40
N LYS A 145 2.10 -4.43 -2.74
CA LYS A 145 2.67 -5.52 -3.53
C LYS A 145 4.04 -5.17 -4.17
N GLY A 146 4.74 -4.17 -3.65
CA GLY A 146 6.11 -3.85 -4.03
C GLY A 146 6.26 -2.93 -5.25
N SER A 147 5.18 -2.26 -5.72
CA SER A 147 5.30 -1.36 -6.89
C SER A 147 6.20 -0.15 -6.62
N GLY A 148 6.35 0.26 -5.36
CA GLY A 148 7.28 1.33 -4.98
C GLY A 148 8.73 0.94 -5.25
N GLU A 149 9.15 -0.22 -4.75
CA GLU A 149 10.50 -0.76 -4.96
C GLU A 149 10.76 -1.04 -6.44
N LEU A 150 9.74 -1.52 -7.17
CA LEU A 150 9.82 -1.71 -8.61
C LEU A 150 10.01 -0.39 -9.37
N TYR A 151 9.32 0.68 -8.93
CA TYR A 151 9.50 2.01 -9.48
C TYR A 151 10.94 2.51 -9.28
N ASP A 152 11.48 2.37 -8.08
CA ASP A 152 12.84 2.80 -7.76
C ASP A 152 13.87 1.97 -8.55
N ALA A 153 13.68 0.65 -8.65
CA ALA A 153 14.54 -0.23 -9.46
C ALA A 153 14.52 0.14 -10.96
N LEU A 154 13.34 0.42 -11.53
CA LEU A 154 13.21 0.85 -12.92
C LEU A 154 13.83 2.22 -13.15
N SER A 155 13.60 3.18 -12.25
CA SER A 155 14.18 4.52 -12.34
C SER A 155 15.70 4.46 -12.32
N ASN A 156 16.28 3.65 -11.42
CA ASN A 156 17.73 3.43 -11.35
C ASN A 156 18.27 2.73 -12.60
N ALA A 157 17.57 1.72 -13.10
CA ALA A 157 18.00 0.99 -14.30
C ALA A 157 17.95 1.87 -15.56
N VAL A 158 16.94 2.74 -15.70
CA VAL A 158 16.84 3.74 -16.78
C VAL A 158 17.99 4.73 -16.67
N ALA A 159 18.28 5.25 -15.48
CA ALA A 159 19.39 6.17 -15.26
C ALA A 159 20.76 5.53 -15.62
N GLN A 160 20.96 4.24 -15.30
CA GLN A 160 22.19 3.51 -15.62
C GLN A 160 22.33 3.18 -17.11
N SER A 161 21.22 2.87 -17.79
CA SER A 161 21.22 2.48 -19.21
C SER A 161 21.28 3.66 -20.16
N GLN A 162 21.07 4.89 -19.67
CA GLN A 162 20.91 6.11 -20.49
C GLN A 162 19.85 5.96 -21.60
N ALA A 163 18.89 5.07 -21.39
CA ALA A 163 17.80 4.86 -22.34
C ALA A 163 16.87 6.09 -22.37
N PRO A 164 16.36 6.50 -23.56
CA PRO A 164 15.46 7.64 -23.69
C PRO A 164 14.03 7.26 -23.23
N VAL A 165 13.89 6.81 -21.98
CA VAL A 165 12.65 6.31 -21.39
C VAL A 165 12.31 7.13 -20.16
N HIS A 166 11.06 7.57 -20.06
CA HIS A 166 10.55 8.28 -18.89
C HIS A 166 9.71 7.35 -18.02
N VAL A 167 10.09 7.21 -16.74
CA VAL A 167 9.32 6.43 -15.77
C VAL A 167 8.35 7.34 -15.03
N LYS A 168 7.04 7.11 -15.18
CA LYS A 168 5.96 7.93 -14.64
C LYS A 168 5.14 7.19 -13.60
N ARG A 169 4.86 7.87 -12.50
CA ARG A 169 3.93 7.40 -11.47
C ARG A 169 2.50 7.64 -11.91
N VAL A 170 1.65 6.65 -11.82
CA VAL A 170 0.21 6.78 -12.06
C VAL A 170 -0.58 6.28 -10.87
N GLY A 171 -1.81 6.78 -10.71
CA GLY A 171 -2.72 6.35 -9.66
C GLY A 171 -3.23 4.92 -9.85
N CYS A 172 -4.23 4.53 -9.08
CA CYS A 172 -4.84 3.21 -9.19
C CYS A 172 -5.62 3.08 -10.50
N VAL A 173 -5.31 2.04 -11.29
CA VAL A 173 -6.02 1.69 -12.53
C VAL A 173 -7.16 0.68 -12.30
N GLY A 174 -7.46 0.34 -11.04
CA GLY A 174 -8.57 -0.54 -10.68
C GLY A 174 -8.32 -2.05 -10.83
N MET A 175 -7.18 -2.49 -11.38
CA MET A 175 -6.86 -3.91 -11.62
C MET A 175 -6.01 -4.52 -10.50
N CYS A 176 -6.46 -4.40 -9.26
CA CYS A 176 -5.71 -4.81 -8.06
C CYS A 176 -5.31 -6.31 -8.02
N HIS A 177 -6.01 -7.15 -8.78
CA HIS A 177 -5.69 -8.59 -8.87
C HIS A 177 -4.44 -8.88 -9.72
N ARG A 178 -4.00 -7.90 -10.53
CA ARG A 178 -2.84 -8.02 -11.43
C ARG A 178 -1.66 -7.13 -11.01
N THR A 179 -1.63 -6.68 -9.77
CA THR A 179 -0.53 -5.84 -9.27
C THR A 179 0.69 -6.68 -8.89
N PRO A 180 1.91 -6.17 -9.11
CA PRO A 180 2.25 -4.87 -9.69
C PRO A 180 1.95 -4.79 -11.19
N MET A 181 1.58 -3.59 -11.67
CA MET A 181 1.27 -3.36 -13.07
C MET A 181 2.14 -2.27 -13.65
N ILE A 182 2.65 -2.53 -14.84
CA ILE A 182 3.47 -1.61 -15.62
C ILE A 182 2.87 -1.49 -17.01
N GLU A 183 2.68 -0.29 -17.46
CA GLU A 183 2.30 0.05 -18.82
C GLU A 183 3.50 0.65 -19.53
N ALA A 184 3.89 0.10 -20.67
CA ALA A 184 4.95 0.63 -21.51
C ALA A 184 4.39 1.09 -22.85
N THR A 185 4.69 2.33 -23.22
CA THR A 185 4.23 2.94 -24.47
C THR A 185 5.42 3.41 -25.28
N GLY A 186 5.55 2.90 -26.50
CA GLY A 186 6.55 3.37 -27.48
C GLY A 186 5.99 4.48 -28.36
N GLU A 187 6.87 5.20 -29.03
CA GLU A 187 6.49 6.21 -30.01
C GLU A 187 5.91 5.53 -31.26
N GLY A 188 4.58 5.63 -31.45
CA GLY A 188 3.88 4.98 -32.56
C GLY A 188 3.57 3.51 -32.39
N GLU A 189 3.91 2.90 -31.25
CA GLU A 189 3.64 1.48 -30.95
C GLU A 189 2.42 1.33 -30.00
N PRO A 190 1.72 0.19 -30.06
CA PRO A 190 0.63 -0.08 -29.12
C PRO A 190 1.16 -0.22 -27.70
N CYS A 191 0.35 0.26 -26.76
CA CYS A 191 0.66 0.13 -25.34
C CYS A 191 0.75 -1.35 -24.92
N VAL A 192 1.81 -1.73 -24.21
CA VAL A 192 2.01 -3.07 -23.66
C VAL A 192 1.85 -3.04 -22.15
N LEU A 193 1.00 -3.92 -21.63
CA LEU A 193 0.73 -4.05 -20.22
C LEU A 193 1.45 -5.28 -19.65
N TYR A 194 2.28 -5.06 -18.64
CA TYR A 194 2.94 -6.10 -17.87
C TYR A 194 2.26 -6.22 -16.50
N SER A 195 1.99 -7.43 -16.06
CA SER A 195 1.39 -7.72 -14.75
C SER A 195 2.05 -8.91 -14.08
N GLY A 196 2.12 -8.88 -12.75
CA GLY A 196 2.63 -9.99 -11.94
C GLY A 196 1.60 -11.10 -11.72
#